data_3b0d15c788f8575eee67ee7169d29646
#
_entry.id   3b0d15c788f8575eee67ee7169d29646
#
_cell.length_a   1.000
_cell.length_b   1.000
_cell.length_c   1.000
_cell.angle_alpha   90.00
_cell.angle_beta   90.00
_cell.angle_gamma   90.00
#
_symmetry.space_group_name_H-M   'P 1'
#
loop_
_entity.id
_entity.type
_entity.pdbx_description
1 polymer ?
#
loop_
_entity_poly.entity_id
_entity_poly.type
_entity_poly.pdbx_seq_one_letter_code
_entity_poly.pdbx_strand_id
1 'polypeptide(L)'
;ALGGAVLHLTSNAKYKINPLQIFSEEILSADEAVTNLDLLVKDKIQRLKGFFEVLKTGITQVELAILDDVVKQAYVNSGVLKYSRLKEIKDDQWPTLSNVYDELEKLADKDADKFNRVKDFYYILGSYTHGSNSLFDGHTNVNLKGKIISFDLKPLQSEQEVQSAAYLN
;
A
#
# COMPACT_ATOMS: atom_id res chain seq x y z
N ALA A 1 12.42 22.70 12.63
CA ALA A 1 11.97 21.87 12.24
C ALA A 1 12.69 20.92 11.27
N LEU A 2 12.96 19.84 11.76
CA LEU A 2 13.63 18.70 11.23
C LEU A 2 13.37 18.48 9.73
N GLY A 3 14.20 19.03 8.88
CA GLY A 3 14.00 18.93 7.44
C GLY A 3 12.84 19.75 6.91
N GLY A 4 12.26 20.60 7.74
CA GLY A 4 11.33 21.63 7.35
C GLY A 4 9.87 21.30 7.43
N ALA A 5 9.30 20.27 7.01
CA ALA A 5 7.86 20.13 6.97
C ALA A 5 7.33 19.05 7.91
N VAL A 6 6.42 19.45 8.76
CA VAL A 6 5.58 18.55 9.55
C VAL A 6 4.22 18.51 8.84
N LEU A 7 3.82 17.32 8.41
CA LEU A 7 2.51 17.11 7.81
C LEU A 7 1.58 16.46 8.83
N HIS A 8 0.43 17.07 9.02
CA HIS A 8 -0.62 16.51 9.85
C HIS A 8 -1.56 15.70 8.93
N LEU A 9 -1.45 14.37 9.02
CA LEU A 9 -2.24 13.46 8.21
C LEU A 9 -3.40 12.92 9.03
N THR A 10 -4.61 13.09 8.53
CA THR A 10 -5.84 12.60 9.15
C THR A 10 -6.62 11.75 8.17
N SER A 11 -7.60 10.99 8.67
CA SER A 11 -8.45 10.15 7.83
C SER A 11 -9.20 10.93 6.75
N ASN A 12 -9.48 12.22 6.99
CA ASN A 12 -10.18 13.09 6.06
C ASN A 12 -9.25 14.06 5.33
N ALA A 13 -7.95 13.87 5.45
CA ALA A 13 -6.98 14.77 4.86
C ALA A 13 -6.99 14.67 3.33
N LYS A 14 -6.71 15.79 2.69
CA LYS A 14 -6.45 15.82 1.26
C LYS A 14 -5.14 15.13 0.87
N TYR A 15 -4.30 14.83 1.85
CA TYR A 15 -3.03 14.16 1.64
C TYR A 15 -3.24 12.66 1.47
N LYS A 16 -2.49 12.08 0.55
CA LYS A 16 -2.52 10.65 0.25
C LYS A 16 -1.11 10.09 0.27
N ILE A 17 -0.97 8.91 0.85
CA ILE A 17 0.27 8.13 0.80
C ILE A 17 -0.11 6.75 0.28
N ASN A 18 0.46 6.38 -0.85
CA ASN A 18 0.18 5.10 -1.48
C ASN A 18 1.10 4.02 -0.90
N PRO A 19 0.58 3.05 -0.14
CA PRO A 19 1.40 2.01 0.46
C PRO A 19 2.00 1.04 -0.55
N LEU A 20 1.46 1.00 -1.78
CA LEU A 20 2.00 0.15 -2.84
C LEU A 20 3.14 0.81 -3.62
N GLN A 21 3.32 2.11 -3.49
CA GLN A 21 4.41 2.80 -4.17
C GLN A 21 5.75 2.43 -3.54
N ILE A 22 6.74 2.16 -4.39
CA ILE A 22 8.11 1.95 -3.94
C ILE A 22 8.84 3.29 -4.04
N PHE A 23 9.27 3.81 -2.89
CA PHE A 23 10.03 5.05 -2.83
C PHE A 23 11.52 4.75 -2.92
N SER A 24 12.27 5.66 -3.58
CA SER A 24 13.72 5.48 -3.72
C SER A 24 14.44 5.39 -2.37
N GLU A 25 13.88 6.05 -1.35
CA GLU A 25 14.41 6.03 0.02
C GLU A 25 14.31 4.66 0.69
N GLU A 26 13.47 3.77 0.18
CA GLU A 26 13.35 2.40 0.69
C GLU A 26 14.47 1.50 0.21
N ILE A 27 15.25 1.94 -0.80
CA ILE A 27 16.31 1.14 -1.41
C ILE A 27 17.62 1.49 -0.73
N LEU A 28 18.19 0.50 -0.03
CA LEU A 28 19.43 0.69 0.74
C LEU A 28 20.71 0.60 -0.09
N SER A 29 20.63 0.16 -1.35
CA SER A 29 21.81 0.02 -2.21
C SER A 29 21.96 1.22 -3.13
N ALA A 30 23.18 1.71 -3.24
CA ALA A 30 23.53 2.84 -4.11
C ALA A 30 23.41 2.52 -5.61
N ASP A 31 23.14 1.29 -5.96
CA ASP A 31 23.16 0.80 -7.34
C ASP A 31 21.73 0.69 -7.90
N GLU A 32 20.99 1.80 -7.88
CA GLU A 32 19.67 1.87 -8.49
C GLU A 32 19.66 1.49 -9.97
N ALA A 33 20.81 1.62 -10.63
CA ALA A 33 20.94 1.32 -12.06
C ALA A 33 20.80 -0.18 -12.37
N VAL A 34 20.96 -1.03 -11.38
CA VAL A 34 20.96 -2.49 -11.54
C VAL A 34 19.77 -3.15 -10.84
N THR A 35 18.91 -2.35 -10.21
CA THR A 35 17.85 -2.91 -9.38
C THR A 35 16.72 -3.45 -10.25
N ASN A 36 16.51 -4.74 -10.17
CA ASN A 36 15.42 -5.40 -10.86
C ASN A 36 14.09 -5.03 -10.20
N LEU A 37 13.20 -4.37 -10.94
CA LEU A 37 11.88 -3.97 -10.45
C LEU A 37 11.05 -5.15 -9.97
N ASP A 38 11.18 -6.31 -10.58
CA ASP A 38 10.47 -7.51 -10.16
C ASP A 38 10.86 -7.91 -8.73
N LEU A 39 12.15 -7.83 -8.41
CA LEU A 39 12.63 -8.10 -7.05
C LEU A 39 12.15 -7.04 -6.07
N LEU A 40 12.17 -5.77 -6.46
CA LEU A 40 11.66 -4.68 -5.61
C LEU A 40 10.18 -4.86 -5.30
N VAL A 41 9.39 -5.25 -6.28
CA VAL A 41 7.95 -5.51 -6.08
C VAL A 41 7.75 -6.70 -5.16
N LYS A 42 8.52 -7.78 -5.33
CA LYS A 42 8.45 -8.93 -4.41
C LYS A 42 8.76 -8.54 -2.97
N ASP A 43 9.81 -7.74 -2.77
CA ASP A 43 10.16 -7.24 -1.44
C ASP A 43 9.06 -6.33 -0.87
N LYS A 44 8.48 -5.48 -1.71
CA LYS A 44 7.37 -4.60 -1.30
C LYS A 44 6.16 -5.42 -0.87
N ILE A 45 5.81 -6.46 -1.61
CA ILE A 45 4.69 -7.35 -1.26
C ILE A 45 4.93 -8.01 0.10
N GLN A 46 6.16 -8.44 0.40
CA GLN A 46 6.49 -9.00 1.71
C GLN A 46 6.27 -7.98 2.83
N ARG A 47 6.68 -6.73 2.61
CA ARG A 47 6.45 -5.66 3.59
C ARG A 47 4.97 -5.29 3.73
N LEU A 48 4.20 -5.34 2.64
CA LEU A 48 2.76 -5.09 2.67
C LEU A 48 2.00 -6.11 3.53
N LYS A 49 2.54 -7.31 3.72
CA LYS A 49 1.92 -8.28 4.64
C LYS A 49 1.80 -7.73 6.05
N GLY A 50 2.83 -7.02 6.53
CA GLY A 50 2.77 -6.32 7.82
C GLY A 50 1.68 -5.25 7.85
N PHE A 51 1.54 -4.49 6.77
CA PHE A 51 0.46 -3.51 6.63
C PHE A 51 -0.91 -4.19 6.69
N PHE A 52 -1.10 -5.29 5.99
CA PHE A 52 -2.37 -6.02 5.98
C PHE A 52 -2.70 -6.65 7.34
N GLU A 53 -1.68 -7.11 8.07
CA GLU A 53 -1.86 -7.61 9.44
C GLU A 53 -2.37 -6.52 10.39
N VAL A 54 -1.95 -5.29 10.15
CA VAL A 54 -2.43 -4.14 10.92
C VAL A 54 -3.87 -3.80 10.56
N LEU A 55 -4.24 -3.85 9.27
CA LEU A 55 -5.62 -3.61 8.83
C LEU A 55 -6.58 -4.68 9.34
N LYS A 56 -6.14 -5.92 9.40
CA LYS A 56 -6.95 -7.03 9.90
C LYS A 56 -6.18 -7.83 10.93
N THR A 57 -6.44 -7.57 12.20
CA THR A 57 -5.87 -8.35 13.30
C THR A 57 -6.29 -9.82 13.20
N GLY A 58 -5.32 -10.72 13.28
CA GLY A 58 -5.59 -12.17 13.18
C GLY A 58 -5.71 -12.67 11.74
N ILE A 59 -5.26 -11.90 10.75
CA ILE A 59 -5.20 -12.37 9.37
C ILE A 59 -4.41 -13.69 9.29
N THR A 60 -4.89 -14.62 8.50
CA THR A 60 -4.31 -15.97 8.41
C THR A 60 -3.22 -16.03 7.33
N GLN A 61 -2.40 -17.08 7.41
CA GLN A 61 -1.39 -17.36 6.38
C GLN A 61 -2.04 -17.60 5.02
N VAL A 62 -3.22 -18.23 5.00
CA VAL A 62 -3.96 -18.46 3.74
C VAL A 62 -4.43 -17.14 3.15
N GLU A 63 -4.97 -16.25 3.97
CA GLU A 63 -5.37 -14.92 3.51
C GLU A 63 -4.19 -14.15 2.95
N LEU A 64 -3.05 -14.16 3.63
CA LEU A 64 -1.84 -13.48 3.15
C LEU A 64 -1.32 -14.07 1.84
N ALA A 65 -1.41 -15.39 1.67
CA ALA A 65 -1.01 -16.03 0.41
C ALA A 65 -1.91 -15.62 -0.76
N ILE A 66 -3.21 -15.52 -0.52
CA ILE A 66 -4.16 -15.03 -1.53
C ILE A 66 -3.86 -13.56 -1.88
N LEU A 67 -3.62 -12.73 -0.87
CA LEU A 67 -3.30 -11.33 -1.07
C LEU A 67 -1.98 -11.13 -1.82
N ASP A 68 -1.00 -12.00 -1.62
CA ASP A 68 0.25 -12.00 -2.35
C ASP A 68 -0.02 -12.02 -3.87
N ASP A 69 -0.82 -12.98 -4.31
CA ASP A 69 -1.19 -13.12 -5.72
C ASP A 69 -2.01 -11.93 -6.23
N VAL A 70 -2.97 -11.48 -5.44
CA VAL A 70 -3.85 -10.35 -5.79
C VAL A 70 -3.06 -9.06 -5.95
N VAL A 71 -2.17 -8.77 -5.02
CA VAL A 71 -1.33 -7.56 -5.06
C VAL A 71 -0.36 -7.63 -6.23
N LYS A 72 0.24 -8.79 -6.47
CA LYS A 72 1.11 -9.00 -7.63
C LYS A 72 0.36 -8.69 -8.94
N GLN A 73 -0.87 -9.15 -9.05
CA GLN A 73 -1.69 -8.86 -10.22
C GLN A 73 -1.97 -7.37 -10.38
N ALA A 74 -2.18 -6.65 -9.27
CA ALA A 74 -2.34 -5.20 -9.31
C ALA A 74 -1.10 -4.51 -9.88
N TYR A 75 0.10 -4.94 -9.47
CA TYR A 75 1.34 -4.41 -10.04
C TYR A 75 1.47 -4.73 -11.53
N VAL A 76 1.15 -5.95 -11.95
CA VAL A 76 1.19 -6.33 -13.37
C VAL A 76 0.24 -5.44 -14.17
N ASN A 77 -0.98 -5.27 -13.70
CA ASN A 77 -2.00 -4.49 -14.41
C ASN A 77 -1.66 -3.00 -14.47
N SER A 78 -0.94 -2.47 -13.50
CA SER A 78 -0.51 -1.07 -13.51
C SER A 78 0.51 -0.76 -14.60
N GLY A 79 1.22 -1.77 -15.09
CA GLY A 79 2.26 -1.62 -16.10
C GLY A 79 3.62 -1.19 -15.56
N VAL A 80 3.80 -1.03 -14.26
CA VAL A 80 5.08 -0.55 -13.68
C VAL A 80 6.23 -1.54 -13.93
N LEU A 81 5.93 -2.83 -14.05
CA LEU A 81 6.96 -3.84 -14.29
C LEU A 81 7.60 -3.74 -15.68
N LYS A 82 7.04 -2.92 -16.57
CA LYS A 82 7.61 -2.68 -17.91
C LYS A 82 8.77 -1.69 -17.89
N TYR A 83 8.91 -0.92 -16.81
CA TYR A 83 9.99 0.05 -16.70
C TYR A 83 11.29 -0.63 -16.30
N SER A 84 12.41 -0.06 -16.74
CA SER A 84 13.74 -0.56 -16.40
C SER A 84 14.28 0.01 -15.11
N ARG A 85 13.81 1.22 -14.74
CA ARG A 85 14.31 1.95 -13.59
C ARG A 85 13.18 2.52 -12.76
N LEU A 86 13.35 2.49 -11.44
CA LEU A 86 12.38 3.05 -10.51
C LEU A 86 12.05 4.52 -10.80
N LYS A 87 13.06 5.33 -11.09
CA LYS A 87 12.90 6.76 -11.33
C LYS A 87 12.08 7.12 -12.57
N GLU A 88 11.88 6.16 -13.47
CA GLU A 88 11.05 6.37 -14.66
C GLU A 88 9.55 6.32 -14.34
N ILE A 89 9.20 5.78 -13.18
CA ILE A 89 7.81 5.55 -12.78
C ILE A 89 7.31 6.77 -12.01
N LYS A 90 6.28 7.41 -12.54
CA LYS A 90 5.64 8.54 -11.88
C LYS A 90 4.74 8.08 -10.74
N ASP A 91 4.48 8.98 -9.79
CA ASP A 91 3.66 8.67 -8.62
C ASP A 91 2.27 8.14 -8.99
N ASP A 92 1.67 8.63 -10.06
CA ASP A 92 0.34 8.24 -10.51
C ASP A 92 0.29 6.93 -11.31
N GLN A 93 1.44 6.30 -11.55
CA GLN A 93 1.52 5.04 -12.30
C GLN A 93 1.52 3.81 -11.39
N TRP A 94 1.76 3.99 -10.11
CA TRP A 94 1.75 2.89 -9.15
C TRP A 94 0.32 2.41 -8.88
N PRO A 95 0.12 1.11 -8.66
CA PRO A 95 -1.19 0.63 -8.23
C PRO A 95 -1.53 1.17 -6.85
N THR A 96 -2.81 1.23 -6.54
CA THR A 96 -3.34 1.74 -5.27
C THR A 96 -4.10 0.64 -4.53
N LEU A 97 -4.51 0.91 -3.28
CA LEU A 97 -5.37 -0.02 -2.55
C LEU A 97 -6.70 -0.28 -3.27
N SER A 98 -7.24 0.73 -3.96
CA SER A 98 -8.45 0.53 -4.78
C SER A 98 -8.22 -0.49 -5.88
N ASN A 99 -7.02 -0.54 -6.47
CA ASN A 99 -6.70 -1.56 -7.46
C ASN A 99 -6.65 -2.96 -6.84
N VAL A 100 -6.14 -3.08 -5.62
CA VAL A 100 -6.18 -4.35 -4.88
C VAL A 100 -7.63 -4.75 -4.59
N TYR A 101 -8.45 -3.83 -4.17
CA TYR A 101 -9.88 -4.05 -3.94
C TYR A 101 -10.56 -4.57 -5.21
N ASP A 102 -10.31 -3.94 -6.35
CA ASP A 102 -10.88 -4.34 -7.65
C ASP A 102 -10.42 -5.75 -8.05
N GLU A 103 -9.15 -6.09 -7.79
CA GLU A 103 -8.67 -7.44 -8.06
C GLU A 103 -9.34 -8.50 -7.16
N LEU A 104 -9.65 -8.15 -5.92
CA LEU A 104 -10.42 -9.02 -5.03
C LEU A 104 -11.84 -9.22 -5.54
N GLU A 105 -12.49 -8.18 -6.07
CA GLU A 105 -13.81 -8.31 -6.69
C GLU A 105 -13.78 -9.26 -7.89
N LYS A 106 -12.77 -9.13 -8.73
CA LYS A 106 -12.58 -10.04 -9.87
C LYS A 106 -12.37 -11.48 -9.41
N LEU A 107 -11.69 -11.66 -8.29
CA LEU A 107 -11.48 -12.99 -7.71
C LEU A 107 -12.80 -13.63 -7.30
N ALA A 108 -13.77 -12.86 -6.81
CA ALA A 108 -15.08 -13.36 -6.44
C ALA A 108 -15.78 -14.05 -7.62
N ASP A 109 -15.63 -13.49 -8.82
CA ASP A 109 -16.23 -14.06 -10.03
C ASP A 109 -15.40 -15.22 -10.59
N LYS A 110 -14.09 -15.14 -10.44
CA LYS A 110 -13.15 -16.10 -11.03
C LYS A 110 -12.99 -17.37 -10.21
N ASP A 111 -12.96 -17.23 -8.89
CA ASP A 111 -12.74 -18.32 -7.94
C ASP A 111 -13.45 -17.99 -6.62
N ALA A 112 -14.72 -18.34 -6.54
CA ALA A 112 -15.56 -18.03 -5.38
C ALA A 112 -15.06 -18.68 -4.10
N ASP A 113 -14.50 -19.89 -4.16
CA ASP A 113 -13.97 -20.59 -3.00
C ASP A 113 -12.75 -19.85 -2.42
N LYS A 114 -11.87 -19.41 -3.30
CA LYS A 114 -10.69 -18.64 -2.91
C LYS A 114 -11.09 -17.28 -2.34
N PHE A 115 -12.04 -16.60 -2.98
CA PHE A 115 -12.57 -15.33 -2.48
C PHE A 115 -13.18 -15.50 -1.09
N ASN A 116 -13.93 -16.57 -0.85
CA ASN A 116 -14.56 -16.81 0.46
C ASN A 116 -13.53 -16.88 1.59
N ARG A 117 -12.31 -17.28 1.31
CA ARG A 117 -11.23 -17.35 2.29
C ARG A 117 -10.63 -16.00 2.64
N VAL A 118 -10.86 -14.97 1.81
CA VAL A 118 -10.28 -13.64 1.97
C VAL A 118 -11.35 -12.53 2.02
N LYS A 119 -12.62 -12.92 2.01
CA LYS A 119 -13.72 -11.94 1.91
C LYS A 119 -13.80 -10.98 3.08
N ASP A 120 -13.44 -11.41 4.29
CA ASP A 120 -13.45 -10.52 5.45
C ASP A 120 -12.44 -9.40 5.29
N PHE A 121 -11.25 -9.72 4.79
CA PHE A 121 -10.26 -8.71 4.44
C PHE A 121 -10.79 -7.78 3.35
N TYR A 122 -11.46 -8.30 2.34
CA TYR A 122 -12.08 -7.50 1.28
C TYR A 122 -13.04 -6.46 1.86
N TYR A 123 -13.91 -6.86 2.78
CA TYR A 123 -14.85 -5.93 3.40
C TYR A 123 -14.13 -4.89 4.27
N ILE A 124 -13.10 -5.28 5.01
CA ILE A 124 -12.29 -4.35 5.79
C ILE A 124 -11.60 -3.36 4.86
N LEU A 125 -10.98 -3.84 3.78
CA LEU A 125 -10.30 -3.00 2.81
C LEU A 125 -11.25 -1.99 2.18
N GLY A 126 -12.53 -2.35 2.01
CA GLY A 126 -13.54 -1.44 1.50
C GLY A 126 -13.66 -0.17 2.33
N SER A 127 -13.50 -0.25 3.65
CA SER A 127 -13.55 0.94 4.53
C SER A 127 -12.36 1.87 4.32
N TYR A 128 -11.25 1.37 3.80
CA TYR A 128 -10.03 2.15 3.51
C TYR A 128 -9.94 2.59 2.05
N THR A 129 -10.86 2.17 1.19
CA THR A 129 -10.89 2.56 -0.22
C THR A 129 -12.13 3.35 -0.58
N HIS A 130 -13.29 2.88 -0.16
CA HIS A 130 -14.59 3.50 -0.48
C HIS A 130 -15.26 4.12 0.74
N GLY A 131 -14.68 3.93 1.92
CA GLY A 131 -15.20 4.47 3.18
C GLY A 131 -14.55 5.79 3.57
N SER A 132 -14.63 6.10 4.86
CA SER A 132 -14.15 7.35 5.42
C SER A 132 -12.62 7.39 5.66
N ASN A 133 -11.96 6.24 5.73
CA ASN A 133 -10.53 6.14 5.99
C ASN A 133 -9.75 5.97 4.69
N SER A 134 -9.50 7.07 3.99
CA SER A 134 -8.90 7.00 2.65
C SER A 134 -7.47 7.56 2.57
N LEU A 135 -6.80 7.76 3.72
CA LEU A 135 -5.43 8.28 3.75
C LEU A 135 -4.47 7.45 2.88
N PHE A 136 -4.62 6.13 2.91
CA PHE A 136 -3.74 5.21 2.19
C PHE A 136 -4.30 4.77 0.83
N ASP A 137 -5.41 5.34 0.38
CA ASP A 137 -5.98 5.02 -0.92
C ASP A 137 -5.84 6.20 -1.89
N GLY A 138 -5.08 6.00 -2.92
CA GLY A 138 -4.83 7.00 -3.95
C GLY A 138 -3.34 7.19 -4.18
N HIS A 139 -3.02 7.97 -5.19
CA HIS A 139 -1.63 8.27 -5.53
C HIS A 139 -1.03 9.22 -4.50
N THR A 140 0.24 8.97 -4.15
CA THR A 140 0.96 9.84 -3.23
C THR A 140 1.00 11.27 -3.76
N ASN A 141 0.55 12.21 -2.94
CA ASN A 141 0.49 13.62 -3.28
C ASN A 141 1.27 14.51 -2.31
N VAL A 142 2.11 13.91 -1.48
CA VAL A 142 2.97 14.63 -0.54
C VAL A 142 4.43 14.37 -0.91
N ASN A 143 5.28 15.38 -0.69
CA ASN A 143 6.70 15.22 -0.93
C ASN A 143 7.35 14.60 0.30
N LEU A 144 7.79 13.35 0.17
CA LEU A 144 8.42 12.59 1.24
C LEU A 144 9.95 12.73 1.25
N LYS A 145 10.54 13.30 0.20
CA LYS A 145 12.00 13.38 0.05
C LYS A 145 12.61 14.34 1.06
N GLY A 146 13.54 13.84 1.86
CA GLY A 146 14.28 14.63 2.82
C GLY A 146 13.42 15.29 3.90
N LYS A 147 12.19 14.80 4.11
CA LYS A 147 11.27 15.38 5.07
C LYS A 147 10.88 14.35 6.12
N ILE A 148 10.71 14.86 7.34
CA ILE A 148 10.11 14.09 8.42
C ILE A 148 8.61 14.34 8.36
N ILE A 149 7.85 13.28 8.23
CA ILE A 149 6.41 13.33 8.22
C ILE A 149 5.92 12.96 9.60
N SER A 150 5.17 13.87 10.20
CA SER A 150 4.46 13.60 11.45
C SER A 150 3.01 13.28 11.11
N PHE A 151 2.57 12.11 11.55
CA PHE A 151 1.20 11.70 11.37
C PHE A 151 0.37 12.15 12.57
N ASP A 152 -0.65 12.96 12.35
CA ASP A 152 -1.66 13.20 13.36
C ASP A 152 -2.67 12.05 13.27
N LEU A 153 -2.48 11.08 14.15
CA LEU A 153 -3.25 9.84 14.13
C LEU A 153 -4.46 9.89 15.10
N LYS A 154 -4.73 11.04 15.73
CA LYS A 154 -5.87 11.16 16.64
C LYS A 154 -7.19 10.72 16.02
N PRO A 155 -7.54 11.12 14.79
CA PRO A 155 -8.76 10.66 14.16
C PRO A 155 -8.79 9.15 13.88
N LEU A 156 -7.62 8.49 13.96
CA LEU A 156 -7.44 7.07 13.74
C LEU A 156 -7.17 6.30 15.03
N GLN A 157 -7.30 6.94 16.19
CA GLN A 157 -6.93 6.33 17.48
C GLN A 157 -7.75 5.12 17.85
N SER A 158 -9.01 5.09 17.48
CA SER A 158 -9.83 3.90 17.65
C SER A 158 -9.29 2.71 16.85
N GLU A 159 -8.33 2.95 15.98
CA GLU A 159 -7.70 2.00 15.09
C GLU A 159 -6.19 2.06 15.27
N GLN A 160 -5.71 1.50 16.40
CA GLN A 160 -4.27 1.45 16.69
C GLN A 160 -3.49 0.73 15.61
N GLU A 161 -4.12 -0.22 14.93
CA GLU A 161 -3.54 -0.91 13.80
C GLU A 161 -3.15 0.05 12.68
N VAL A 162 -4.00 1.04 12.41
CA VAL A 162 -3.72 2.04 11.38
C VAL A 162 -2.54 2.93 11.79
N GLN A 163 -2.42 3.28 13.08
CA GLN A 163 -1.27 4.01 13.58
C GLN A 163 0.03 3.24 13.34
N SER A 164 0.03 1.95 13.68
CA SER A 164 1.18 1.09 13.46
C SER A 164 1.51 0.97 11.98
N ALA A 165 0.50 0.86 11.11
CA ALA A 165 0.69 0.82 9.67
C ALA A 165 1.36 2.08 9.13
N ALA A 166 1.01 3.24 9.66
CA ALA A 166 1.61 4.51 9.26
C ALA A 166 3.11 4.57 9.57
N TYR A 167 3.55 3.91 10.63
CA TYR A 167 4.97 3.82 10.98
C TYR A 167 5.72 2.72 10.25
N LEU A 168 5.02 1.68 9.79
CA LEU A 168 5.62 0.58 9.03
C LEU A 168 5.91 0.94 7.58
N ASN A 169 5.19 1.91 7.04
CA ASN A 169 5.42 2.43 5.70
C ASN A 169 6.32 3.66 5.74
#